data_e4495a6fe98ed6d18a99a429892b0e90
#
_entry.id   e4495a6fe98ed6d18a99a429892b0e90
#
_cell.length_a   1.000
_cell.length_b   1.000
_cell.length_c   1.000
_cell.angle_alpha   90.00
_cell.angle_beta   90.00
_cell.angle_gamma   90.00
#
_symmetry.space_group_name_H-M   'P 1'
#
loop_
_entity.id
_entity.type
_entity.pdbx_description
1 polymer ?
#
loop_
_entity_poly.entity_id
_entity_poly.type
_entity_poly.pdbx_seq_one_letter_code
_entity_poly.pdbx_strand_id
1 'polypeptide(L)'
;MTNQLYNQAQAFHRFFDDREPAAPKKLQQADLMNRVGFILEELTELAVSNCDKEEEIAQTFQEINRRLLAAKEKIMTKGMNQNDVIVQQADSLGDIIYLSFGSYVLMGVDPTEILDIIHNANMQKLFPDGTVHRDKVTNKVLKPVRW
;
A
#
# COMPACT_ATOMS: atom_id res chain seq x y z
N MET A 1 -21.03 10.51 2.95
CA MET A 1 -20.63 9.50 3.95
C MET A 1 -19.10 9.41 3.93
N THR A 2 -18.46 9.73 5.04
CA THR A 2 -16.98 9.68 5.14
C THR A 2 -16.55 8.25 5.40
N ASN A 3 -15.59 7.76 4.61
CA ASN A 3 -15.04 6.44 4.81
C ASN A 3 -14.06 6.49 6.01
N GLN A 4 -14.30 5.67 7.03
CA GLN A 4 -13.49 5.64 8.25
C GLN A 4 -12.01 5.37 7.95
N LEU A 5 -11.73 4.45 7.05
CA LEU A 5 -10.37 4.10 6.66
C LEU A 5 -9.64 5.29 6.00
N TYR A 6 -10.34 6.03 5.15
CA TYR A 6 -9.79 7.25 4.56
C TYR A 6 -9.48 8.30 5.64
N ASN A 7 -10.38 8.49 6.61
CA ASN A 7 -10.17 9.42 7.71
C ASN A 7 -8.95 9.04 8.56
N GLN A 8 -8.75 7.75 8.80
CA GLN A 8 -7.59 7.23 9.51
C GLN A 8 -6.29 7.50 8.74
N ALA A 9 -6.28 7.22 7.44
CA ALA A 9 -5.14 7.52 6.58
C ALA A 9 -4.85 9.02 6.51
N GLN A 10 -5.89 9.84 6.45
CA GLN A 10 -5.79 11.30 6.47
C GLN A 10 -5.13 11.80 7.77
N ALA A 11 -5.56 11.28 8.92
CA ALA A 11 -4.97 11.59 10.22
C ALA A 11 -3.49 11.21 10.27
N PHE A 12 -3.14 10.04 9.75
CA PHE A 12 -1.74 9.61 9.66
C PHE A 12 -0.89 10.62 8.87
N HIS A 13 -1.32 11.01 7.68
CA HIS A 13 -0.56 11.92 6.82
C HIS A 13 -0.49 13.34 7.37
N ARG A 14 -1.54 13.83 8.02
CA ARG A 14 -1.47 15.11 8.74
C ARG A 14 -0.40 15.11 9.80
N PHE A 15 -0.31 14.02 10.54
CA PHE A 15 0.56 13.92 11.71
C PHE A 15 2.02 13.62 11.34
N PHE A 16 2.24 12.70 10.38
CA PHE A 16 3.57 12.17 10.10
C PHE A 16 4.31 12.90 8.97
N ASP A 17 3.63 13.52 8.03
CA ASP A 17 4.29 14.20 6.91
C ASP A 17 3.63 15.49 6.45
N ASP A 18 2.56 15.91 7.12
CA ASP A 18 1.80 17.13 6.82
C ASP A 18 1.39 17.21 5.34
N ARG A 19 0.99 16.08 4.76
CA ARG A 19 0.65 15.95 3.35
C ARG A 19 -0.84 15.73 3.16
N GLU A 20 -1.55 16.83 3.06
CA GLU A 20 -2.98 16.85 2.77
C GLU A 20 -3.27 17.99 1.80
N PRO A 21 -3.28 17.71 0.48
CA PRO A 21 -3.59 18.73 -0.51
C PRO A 21 -4.99 19.32 -0.32
N ALA A 22 -5.11 20.64 -0.50
CA ALA A 22 -6.40 21.34 -0.41
C ALA A 22 -7.36 20.96 -1.55
N ALA A 23 -6.84 20.47 -2.65
CA ALA A 23 -7.61 20.06 -3.83
C ALA A 23 -7.01 18.78 -4.42
N PRO A 24 -7.81 17.99 -5.14
CA PRO A 24 -7.31 16.79 -5.81
C PRO A 24 -6.13 17.08 -6.72
N LYS A 25 -5.07 16.30 -6.62
CA LYS A 25 -3.91 16.37 -7.51
C LYS A 25 -3.32 14.98 -7.73
N LYS A 26 -2.74 14.78 -8.90
CA LYS A 26 -2.03 13.53 -9.20
C LYS A 26 -0.77 13.38 -8.34
N LEU A 27 -0.40 12.14 -8.05
CA LEU A 27 0.92 11.83 -7.49
C LEU A 27 1.98 12.04 -8.58
N GLN A 28 3.04 12.75 -8.23
CA GLN A 28 4.21 12.86 -9.10
C GLN A 28 4.97 11.54 -9.13
N GLN A 29 5.79 11.34 -10.14
CA GLN A 29 6.41 10.03 -10.41
C GLN A 29 7.19 9.47 -9.21
N ALA A 30 7.98 10.28 -8.52
CA ALA A 30 8.75 9.82 -7.37
C ALA A 30 7.85 9.35 -6.22
N ASP A 31 6.80 10.11 -5.89
CA ASP A 31 5.83 9.74 -4.86
C ASP A 31 5.03 8.50 -5.28
N LEU A 32 4.61 8.46 -6.54
CA LEU A 32 3.86 7.32 -7.08
C LEU A 32 4.66 6.02 -6.94
N MET A 33 5.92 6.02 -7.37
CA MET A 33 6.78 4.83 -7.29
C MET A 33 7.09 4.44 -5.85
N ASN A 34 7.23 5.40 -4.95
CA ASN A 34 7.39 5.13 -3.53
C ASN A 34 6.15 4.44 -2.94
N ARG A 35 4.96 4.92 -3.29
CA ARG A 35 3.69 4.32 -2.85
C ARG A 35 3.50 2.91 -3.45
N VAL A 36 3.77 2.75 -4.73
CA VAL A 36 3.73 1.44 -5.40
C VAL A 36 4.68 0.46 -4.74
N GLY A 37 5.89 0.91 -4.39
CA GLY A 37 6.89 0.08 -3.69
C GLY A 37 6.39 -0.43 -2.35
N PHE A 38 5.75 0.42 -1.53
CA PHE A 38 5.18 -0.01 -0.24
C PHE A 38 4.05 -1.02 -0.41
N ILE A 39 3.16 -0.79 -1.36
CA ILE A 39 2.06 -1.72 -1.66
C ILE A 39 2.63 -3.05 -2.16
N LEU A 40 3.67 -3.00 -2.99
CA LEU A 40 4.34 -4.19 -3.52
C LEU A 40 4.99 -5.03 -2.41
N GLU A 41 5.61 -4.41 -1.40
CA GLU A 41 6.15 -5.12 -0.24
C GLU A 41 5.06 -5.94 0.45
N GLU A 42 3.92 -5.32 0.78
CA GLU A 42 2.79 -6.00 1.40
C GLU A 42 2.22 -7.11 0.50
N LEU A 43 2.18 -6.87 -0.80
CA LEU A 43 1.73 -7.85 -1.77
C LEU A 43 2.64 -9.09 -1.80
N THR A 44 3.95 -8.91 -1.73
CA THR A 44 4.90 -10.02 -1.68
C THR A 44 4.83 -10.79 -0.37
N GLU A 45 4.64 -10.11 0.76
CA GLU A 45 4.40 -10.76 2.06
C GLU A 45 3.13 -11.62 2.02
N LEU A 46 2.06 -11.08 1.46
CA LEU A 46 0.82 -11.85 1.24
C LEU A 46 1.08 -13.09 0.38
N ALA A 47 1.81 -12.91 -0.72
CA ALA A 47 2.05 -13.99 -1.68
C ALA A 47 2.83 -15.17 -1.08
N VAL A 48 3.75 -14.91 -0.15
CA VAL A 48 4.57 -15.97 0.48
C VAL A 48 3.97 -16.49 1.78
N SER A 49 2.80 -16.02 2.19
CA SER A 49 2.20 -16.38 3.48
C SER A 49 1.90 -17.86 3.66
N ASN A 50 1.72 -18.61 2.57
CA ASN A 50 1.52 -20.06 2.59
C ASN A 50 2.82 -20.88 2.50
N CYS A 51 3.98 -20.21 2.36
CA CYS A 51 5.26 -20.90 2.18
C CYS A 51 5.80 -21.43 3.52
N ASP A 52 6.24 -22.66 3.53
CA ASP A 52 6.89 -23.31 4.69
C ASP A 52 8.41 -23.45 4.52
N LYS A 53 8.91 -23.25 3.30
CA LYS A 53 10.33 -23.47 2.92
C LYS A 53 10.82 -22.37 2.01
N GLU A 54 12.13 -22.11 2.04
CA GLU A 54 12.78 -21.13 1.16
C GLU A 54 12.56 -21.42 -0.34
N GLU A 55 12.55 -22.71 -0.71
CA GLU A 55 12.28 -23.13 -2.09
C GLU A 55 10.91 -22.68 -2.58
N GLU A 56 9.89 -22.74 -1.74
CA GLU A 56 8.54 -22.30 -2.05
C GLU A 56 8.48 -20.78 -2.22
N ILE A 57 9.26 -20.05 -1.43
CA ILE A 57 9.39 -18.60 -1.58
C ILE A 57 9.97 -18.26 -2.94
N ALA A 58 11.06 -18.92 -3.34
CA ALA A 58 11.68 -18.72 -4.65
C ALA A 58 10.71 -19.03 -5.80
N GLN A 59 9.97 -20.11 -5.71
CA GLN A 59 8.96 -20.49 -6.70
C GLN A 59 7.82 -19.46 -6.77
N THR A 60 7.40 -18.93 -5.63
CA THR A 60 6.36 -17.91 -5.55
C THR A 60 6.81 -16.61 -6.24
N PHE A 61 8.06 -16.19 -6.02
CA PHE A 61 8.61 -15.02 -6.73
C PHE A 61 8.73 -15.25 -8.24
N GLN A 62 9.05 -16.45 -8.69
CA GLN A 62 9.01 -16.78 -10.12
C GLN A 62 7.60 -16.59 -10.70
N GLU A 63 6.57 -17.04 -9.98
CA GLU A 63 5.18 -16.86 -10.39
C GLU A 63 4.76 -15.38 -10.39
N ILE A 64 5.17 -14.60 -9.39
CA ILE A 64 4.95 -13.16 -9.34
C ILE A 64 5.59 -12.48 -10.56
N ASN A 65 6.84 -12.81 -10.86
CA ASN A 65 7.54 -12.26 -12.01
C ASN A 65 6.85 -12.60 -13.34
N ARG A 66 6.37 -13.83 -13.48
CA ARG A 66 5.60 -14.25 -14.65
C ARG A 66 4.31 -13.43 -14.82
N ARG A 67 3.58 -13.21 -13.72
CA ARG A 67 2.36 -12.39 -13.73
C ARG A 67 2.66 -10.92 -14.00
N LEU A 68 3.77 -10.41 -13.48
CA LEU A 68 4.21 -9.04 -13.75
C LEU A 68 4.52 -8.82 -15.22
N LEU A 69 5.23 -9.74 -15.87
CA LEU A 69 5.51 -9.68 -17.30
C LEU A 69 4.22 -9.77 -18.12
N ALA A 70 3.28 -10.63 -17.76
CA ALA A 70 1.99 -10.72 -18.42
C ALA A 70 1.19 -9.42 -18.29
N ALA A 71 1.21 -8.79 -17.14
CA ALA A 71 0.57 -7.49 -16.91
C ALA A 71 1.20 -6.40 -17.79
N LYS A 72 2.54 -6.38 -17.89
CA LYS A 72 3.26 -5.46 -18.77
C LYS A 72 2.84 -5.64 -20.23
N GLU A 73 2.81 -6.87 -20.71
CA GLU A 73 2.39 -7.18 -22.08
C GLU A 73 0.96 -6.72 -22.36
N LYS A 74 0.06 -6.93 -21.41
CA LYS A 74 -1.33 -6.46 -21.51
C LYS A 74 -1.41 -4.95 -21.64
N ILE A 75 -0.65 -4.20 -20.85
CA ILE A 75 -0.59 -2.74 -20.92
C ILE A 75 -0.01 -2.30 -22.26
N MET A 76 1.10 -2.89 -22.69
CA MET A 76 1.76 -2.55 -23.95
C MET A 76 0.87 -2.84 -25.16
N THR A 77 0.11 -3.92 -25.13
CA THR A 77 -0.83 -4.31 -26.21
C THR A 77 -2.04 -3.37 -26.26
N LYS A 78 -2.57 -3.00 -25.09
CA LYS A 78 -3.73 -2.10 -24.99
C LYS A 78 -3.39 -0.67 -25.43
N GLY A 79 -2.15 -0.25 -25.23
CA GLY A 79 -1.68 1.11 -25.54
C GLY A 79 -1.95 2.10 -24.42
N MET A 80 -1.63 3.37 -24.69
CA MET A 80 -1.74 4.44 -23.70
C MET A 80 -3.19 4.70 -23.29
N ASN A 81 -3.39 4.85 -21.99
CA ASN A 81 -4.67 5.28 -21.44
C ASN A 81 -4.87 6.78 -21.74
N GLN A 82 -6.04 7.14 -22.25
CA GLN A 82 -6.35 8.52 -22.66
C GLN A 82 -7.07 9.34 -21.56
N ASN A 83 -7.39 8.73 -20.43
CA ASN A 83 -7.98 9.45 -19.29
C ASN A 83 -6.96 10.36 -18.61
N ASP A 84 -7.43 11.37 -17.89
CA ASP A 84 -6.58 12.19 -17.05
C ASP A 84 -5.79 11.32 -16.06
N VAL A 85 -4.54 11.70 -15.81
CA VAL A 85 -3.63 10.92 -14.93
C VAL A 85 -4.23 10.72 -13.54
N ILE A 86 -4.84 11.76 -12.96
CA ILE A 86 -5.46 11.65 -11.64
C ILE A 86 -6.60 10.62 -11.62
N VAL A 87 -7.37 10.54 -12.69
CA VAL A 87 -8.44 9.54 -12.83
C VAL A 87 -7.86 8.14 -12.91
N GLN A 88 -6.81 7.94 -13.70
CA GLN A 88 -6.11 6.66 -13.79
C GLN A 88 -5.57 6.19 -12.44
N GLN A 89 -4.93 7.09 -11.69
CA GLN A 89 -4.38 6.78 -10.36
C GLN A 89 -5.48 6.45 -9.36
N ALA A 90 -6.55 7.24 -9.32
CA ALA A 90 -7.67 7.01 -8.42
C ALA A 90 -8.39 5.69 -8.72
N ASP A 91 -8.61 5.39 -9.99
CA ASP A 91 -9.26 4.16 -10.44
C ASP A 91 -8.43 2.92 -10.04
N SER A 92 -7.14 2.93 -10.35
CA SER A 92 -6.25 1.82 -10.00
C SER A 92 -6.16 1.59 -8.49
N LEU A 93 -6.05 2.65 -7.69
CA LEU A 93 -6.08 2.54 -6.23
C LEU A 93 -7.40 1.97 -5.72
N GLY A 94 -8.51 2.41 -6.31
CA GLY A 94 -9.84 1.88 -5.99
C GLY A 94 -9.95 0.39 -6.26
N ASP A 95 -9.43 -0.07 -7.40
CA ASP A 95 -9.40 -1.49 -7.76
C ASP A 95 -8.53 -2.31 -6.81
N ILE A 96 -7.38 -1.79 -6.39
CA ILE A 96 -6.52 -2.45 -5.39
C ILE A 96 -7.29 -2.66 -4.08
N ILE A 97 -7.99 -1.63 -3.61
CA ILE A 97 -8.80 -1.70 -2.39
C ILE A 97 -9.94 -2.72 -2.56
N TYR A 98 -10.65 -2.66 -3.68
CA TYR A 98 -11.77 -3.55 -3.96
C TYR A 98 -11.33 -5.01 -3.99
N LEU A 99 -10.22 -5.32 -4.66
CA LEU A 99 -9.65 -6.66 -4.71
C LEU A 99 -9.18 -7.13 -3.34
N SER A 100 -8.62 -6.24 -2.52
CA SER A 100 -8.20 -6.56 -1.15
C SER A 100 -9.41 -6.91 -0.27
N PHE A 101 -10.49 -6.14 -0.33
CA PHE A 101 -11.73 -6.47 0.37
C PHE A 101 -12.34 -7.79 -0.12
N GLY A 102 -12.31 -8.04 -1.43
CA GLY A 102 -12.74 -9.32 -1.99
C GLY A 102 -11.95 -10.50 -1.43
N SER A 103 -10.65 -10.33 -1.21
CA SER A 103 -9.80 -11.36 -0.58
C SER A 103 -10.23 -11.66 0.86
N TYR A 104 -10.58 -10.63 1.65
CA TYR A 104 -11.16 -10.83 2.97
C TYR A 104 -12.46 -11.63 2.93
N VAL A 105 -13.32 -11.35 1.97
CA VAL A 105 -14.57 -12.10 1.75
C VAL A 105 -14.26 -13.58 1.48
N LEU A 106 -13.29 -13.86 0.62
CA LEU A 106 -12.88 -15.23 0.30
C LEU A 106 -12.27 -15.97 1.49
N MET A 107 -11.69 -15.24 2.44
CA MET A 107 -11.18 -15.78 3.70
C MET A 107 -12.26 -15.95 4.77
N GLY A 108 -13.43 -15.35 4.59
CA GLY A 108 -14.47 -15.30 5.62
C GLY A 108 -14.12 -14.39 6.80
N VAL A 109 -13.32 -13.37 6.56
CA VAL A 109 -12.82 -12.46 7.61
C VAL A 109 -13.37 -11.06 7.37
N ASP A 110 -14.00 -10.48 8.40
CA ASP A 110 -14.36 -9.06 8.41
C ASP A 110 -13.13 -8.24 8.83
N PRO A 111 -12.65 -7.29 8.00
CA PRO A 111 -11.42 -6.59 8.29
C PRO A 111 -11.55 -5.40 9.26
N THR A 112 -12.75 -5.08 9.75
CA THR A 112 -12.99 -3.84 10.51
C THR A 112 -12.04 -3.68 11.69
N GLU A 113 -11.97 -4.70 12.56
CA GLU A 113 -11.08 -4.66 13.73
C GLU A 113 -9.60 -4.71 13.33
N ILE A 114 -9.27 -5.47 12.30
CA ILE A 114 -7.90 -5.60 11.79
C ILE A 114 -7.37 -4.25 11.31
N LEU A 115 -8.20 -3.51 10.56
CA LEU A 115 -7.83 -2.19 10.04
C LEU A 115 -7.65 -1.16 11.16
N ASP A 116 -8.47 -1.23 12.22
CA ASP A 116 -8.29 -0.39 13.40
C ASP A 116 -6.98 -0.71 14.15
N ILE A 117 -6.66 -1.98 14.30
CA ILE A 117 -5.39 -2.43 14.91
C ILE A 117 -4.20 -1.92 14.09
N ILE A 118 -4.26 -2.06 12.76
CA ILE A 118 -3.22 -1.57 11.84
C ILE A 118 -3.05 -0.06 11.97
N HIS A 119 -4.14 0.70 11.99
CA HIS A 119 -4.10 2.15 12.16
C HIS A 119 -3.45 2.53 13.48
N ASN A 120 -3.88 1.93 14.58
CA ASN A 120 -3.32 2.21 15.90
C ASN A 120 -1.82 1.88 15.96
N ALA A 121 -1.40 0.75 15.35
CA ALA A 121 0.01 0.39 15.28
C ALA A 121 0.83 1.41 14.48
N ASN A 122 0.26 1.96 13.40
CA ASN A 122 0.91 3.01 12.62
C ASN A 122 1.02 4.32 13.39
N MET A 123 -0.01 4.72 14.13
CA MET A 123 0.03 5.94 14.95
C MET A 123 1.05 5.84 16.08
N GLN A 124 1.36 4.63 16.55
CA GLN A 124 2.40 4.38 17.56
C GLN A 124 3.83 4.50 17.04
N LYS A 125 4.03 4.75 15.76
CA LYS A 125 5.38 5.03 15.20
C LYS A 125 5.93 6.39 15.61
N LEU A 126 5.12 7.23 16.26
CA LEU A 126 5.59 8.47 16.86
C LEU A 126 6.53 8.15 18.02
N PHE A 127 7.72 8.80 18.05
CA PHE A 127 8.65 8.66 19.14
C PHE A 127 8.14 9.38 20.39
N PRO A 128 8.62 8.98 21.61
CA PRO A 128 8.13 9.58 22.86
C PRO A 128 8.31 11.10 22.98
N ASP A 129 9.28 11.67 22.24
CA ASP A 129 9.51 13.12 22.19
C ASP A 129 8.60 13.86 21.19
N GLY A 130 7.67 13.15 20.56
CA GLY A 130 6.77 13.71 19.55
C GLY A 130 7.37 13.82 18.16
N THR A 131 8.55 13.26 17.92
CA THR A 131 9.21 13.30 16.60
C THR A 131 8.92 12.07 15.76
N VAL A 132 9.01 12.24 14.43
CA VAL A 132 8.92 11.17 13.44
C VAL A 132 10.33 10.88 12.93
N HIS A 133 10.72 9.62 12.95
CA HIS A 133 12.01 9.18 12.44
C HIS A 133 11.80 8.34 11.17
N ARG A 134 12.66 8.55 10.18
CA ARG A 134 12.56 7.88 8.88
C ARG A 134 13.87 7.17 8.55
N ASP A 135 13.74 6.04 7.86
CA ASP A 135 14.89 5.37 7.26
C ASP A 135 15.50 6.27 6.18
N LYS A 136 16.83 6.42 6.22
CA LYS A 136 17.55 7.33 5.30
C LYS A 136 17.56 6.84 3.86
N VAL A 137 17.39 5.54 3.64
CA VAL A 137 17.42 4.93 2.30
C VAL A 137 16.02 4.79 1.73
N THR A 138 15.07 4.23 2.51
CA THR A 138 13.72 3.91 2.03
C THR A 138 12.71 5.02 2.28
N ASN A 139 13.03 6.00 3.13
CA ASN A 139 12.12 7.04 3.63
C ASN A 139 10.92 6.48 4.42
N LYS A 140 10.98 5.23 4.82
CA LYS A 140 9.93 4.58 5.61
C LYS A 140 9.93 5.10 7.05
N VAL A 141 8.75 5.31 7.63
CA VAL A 141 8.62 5.74 9.04
C VAL A 141 9.09 4.61 9.95
N LEU A 142 10.00 4.93 10.85
CA LEU A 142 10.57 3.98 11.81
C LEU A 142 9.71 3.90 13.07
N LYS A 143 9.70 2.72 13.70
CA LYS A 143 9.07 2.50 15.01
C LYS A 143 10.07 2.81 16.11
N PRO A 144 9.62 3.44 17.23
CA PRO A 144 10.47 3.53 18.42
C PRO A 144 10.74 2.13 18.98
N VAL A 145 11.94 1.95 19.53
CA VAL A 145 12.27 0.72 20.25
C VAL A 145 11.48 0.72 21.56
N ARG A 146 10.74 -0.36 21.81
CA ARG A 146 10.01 -0.57 23.07
C ARG A 146 10.77 -1.54 23.95
N TRP A 147 10.90 -1.18 25.19
CA TRP A 147 11.56 -1.97 26.23
C TRP A 147 10.55 -2.92 26.88
#